data_770e951453b61685ced2882f1a2bfb9a
#
_entry.id   770e951453b61685ced2882f1a2bfb9a
#
_cell.length_a   1.000
_cell.length_b   1.000
_cell.length_c   1.000
_cell.angle_alpha   90.00
_cell.angle_beta   90.00
_cell.angle_gamma   90.00
#
_symmetry.space_group_name_H-M   'P 1'
#
loop_
_entity.id
_entity.type
_entity.pdbx_description
1 polymer ?
#
loop_
_entity_poly.entity_id
_entity_poly.type
_entity_poly.pdbx_seq_one_letter_code
_entity_poly.pdbx_strand_id
1 'polypeptide(L)'
;QQPALHSALDAEGRLLVCDPNVCYPNEVLTEYSTAQWTLAEVIAQCNSMLDVTNGRVFTAALLHAPQPASSTLVLCAHHLCVDMHSWYLILSTLDAVSTVNGTSNSGLHRWNDYLASKTVDSATHESWRTVCQTLPLHFPPVSLPDDSLPRTRAWREDFRHPCVRRLFESSGNTAYSAETYVLTALALVLRYYSEEPWCRIEMEGMGRGCWPDEPDVADTVGWFTLFYPWAIPLHGDMATLLSAIASDLAKRTHGGGDYGLLQMRHAPEDSLAQGIRMNYIGVQAQPSLRYFHIDHFNSDIYTAPENALGCVLEFNIARSAADGLSFHCRFDPTRIALNDVQLLLARYKNSLTDLDAWLCQHSATLTGAPTLWTL
;
A
#
# COMPACT_ATOMS: atom_id res chain seq x y z
N GLN A 1 3.45 23.23 8.98
CA GLN A 1 2.01 23.31 8.64
C GLN A 1 1.35 21.93 8.62
N GLN A 2 2.10 20.86 8.37
CA GLN A 2 1.64 19.48 8.42
C GLN A 2 2.27 18.78 9.65
N PRO A 3 1.52 18.58 10.74
CA PRO A 3 2.08 18.08 12.01
C PRO A 3 2.83 16.76 11.88
N ALA A 4 2.40 15.85 11.01
CA ALA A 4 3.07 14.58 10.80
C ALA A 4 4.54 14.73 10.38
N LEU A 5 4.91 15.80 9.66
CA LEU A 5 6.27 16.01 9.17
C LEU A 5 7.24 16.56 10.24
N HIS A 6 6.76 16.81 11.45
CA HIS A 6 7.58 17.20 12.59
C HIS A 6 7.13 16.47 13.85
N SER A 7 7.06 15.14 13.74
CA SER A 7 6.66 14.24 14.84
C SER A 7 7.85 13.38 15.25
N ALA A 8 7.91 13.02 16.53
CA ALA A 8 8.91 12.13 17.07
C ALA A 8 8.24 10.91 17.71
N LEU A 9 8.90 9.76 17.67
CA LEU A 9 8.46 8.55 18.35
C LEU A 9 9.03 8.54 19.77
N ASP A 10 8.15 8.48 20.77
CA ASP A 10 8.58 8.37 22.16
C ASP A 10 8.97 6.92 22.56
N ALA A 11 9.43 6.76 23.78
CA ALA A 11 9.87 5.46 24.29
C ALA A 11 8.71 4.43 24.43
N GLU A 12 7.47 4.89 24.48
CA GLU A 12 6.28 4.07 24.52
C GLU A 12 5.72 3.75 23.14
N GLY A 13 6.39 4.19 22.07
CA GLY A 13 5.98 3.95 20.68
C GLY A 13 4.87 4.88 20.19
N ARG A 14 4.62 6.01 20.86
CA ARG A 14 3.62 6.99 20.45
C ARG A 14 4.25 8.07 19.57
N LEU A 15 3.58 8.46 18.50
CA LEU A 15 4.02 9.54 17.64
C LEU A 15 3.53 10.89 18.22
N LEU A 16 4.47 11.71 18.67
CA LEU A 16 4.22 13.01 19.27
C LEU A 16 4.57 14.13 18.29
N VAL A 17 3.66 15.10 18.13
CA VAL A 17 3.93 16.31 17.35
C VAL A 17 4.91 17.20 18.11
N CYS A 18 6.01 17.55 17.47
CA CYS A 18 7.08 18.37 18.03
C CYS A 18 6.99 19.82 17.54
N ASP A 19 7.67 20.73 18.24
CA ASP A 19 7.93 22.07 17.68
C ASP A 19 8.88 21.95 16.47
N PRO A 20 8.51 22.41 15.28
CA PRO A 20 9.36 22.36 14.11
C PRO A 20 10.74 22.98 14.32
N ASN A 21 10.84 24.04 15.12
CA ASN A 21 12.12 24.71 15.42
C ASN A 21 13.06 23.84 16.28
N VAL A 22 12.51 22.84 16.99
CA VAL A 22 13.29 21.87 17.76
C VAL A 22 13.73 20.73 16.88
N CYS A 23 12.80 20.16 16.08
CA CYS A 23 13.09 19.04 15.18
C CYS A 23 14.01 19.42 14.01
N TYR A 24 13.88 20.64 13.55
CA TYR A 24 14.64 21.21 12.42
C TYR A 24 15.28 22.54 12.80
N PRO A 25 16.27 22.54 13.72
CA PRO A 25 16.92 23.78 14.17
C PRO A 25 17.73 24.48 13.07
N ASN A 26 18.04 23.75 11.99
CA ASN A 26 18.79 24.21 10.83
C ASN A 26 17.99 23.93 9.55
N GLU A 27 18.57 24.30 8.40
CA GLU A 27 17.95 24.13 7.09
C GLU A 27 17.52 22.67 6.83
N VAL A 28 16.27 22.51 6.37
CA VAL A 28 15.72 21.22 5.92
C VAL A 28 16.31 20.83 4.57
N LEU A 29 16.71 21.80 3.75
CA LEU A 29 17.22 21.62 2.40
C LEU A 29 18.75 21.63 2.39
N THR A 30 19.34 20.54 1.89
CA THR A 30 20.78 20.42 1.67
C THR A 30 21.08 20.51 0.18
N GLU A 31 22.15 21.21 -0.21
CA GLU A 31 22.51 21.36 -1.61
C GLU A 31 23.74 20.51 -1.96
N TYR A 32 23.67 19.85 -3.11
CA TYR A 32 24.72 19.00 -3.67
C TYR A 32 24.97 19.36 -5.13
N SER A 33 26.11 18.95 -5.68
CA SER A 33 26.45 19.15 -7.09
C SER A 33 26.71 17.81 -7.78
N THR A 34 26.17 17.62 -8.99
CA THR A 34 26.43 16.45 -9.82
C THR A 34 27.90 16.27 -10.20
N ALA A 35 28.74 17.30 -10.02
CA ALA A 35 30.18 17.19 -10.18
C ALA A 35 30.84 16.34 -9.08
N GLN A 36 30.19 16.15 -7.94
CA GLN A 36 30.74 15.46 -6.77
C GLN A 36 29.86 14.31 -6.27
N TRP A 37 28.57 14.33 -6.56
CA TRP A 37 27.57 13.42 -6.01
C TRP A 37 26.67 12.83 -7.11
N THR A 38 26.40 11.56 -7.01
CA THR A 38 25.35 10.87 -7.79
C THR A 38 24.00 11.01 -7.10
N LEU A 39 22.92 10.84 -7.85
CA LEU A 39 21.57 10.84 -7.28
C LEU A 39 21.40 9.74 -6.21
N ALA A 40 21.97 8.56 -6.42
CA ALA A 40 21.90 7.46 -5.46
C ALA A 40 22.59 7.80 -4.13
N GLU A 41 23.75 8.45 -4.16
CA GLU A 41 24.46 8.89 -2.95
C GLU A 41 23.67 9.98 -2.21
N VAL A 42 23.06 10.93 -2.92
CA VAL A 42 22.21 11.96 -2.30
C VAL A 42 20.98 11.34 -1.64
N ILE A 43 20.33 10.38 -2.29
CA ILE A 43 19.20 9.65 -1.72
C ILE A 43 19.64 8.89 -0.45
N ALA A 44 20.75 8.18 -0.50
CA ALA A 44 21.30 7.46 0.66
C ALA A 44 21.61 8.43 1.81
N GLN A 45 22.17 9.60 1.50
CA GLN A 45 22.46 10.64 2.50
C GLN A 45 21.16 11.18 3.13
N CYS A 46 20.12 11.50 2.32
CA CYS A 46 18.82 11.94 2.82
C CYS A 46 18.19 10.89 3.75
N ASN A 47 18.23 9.61 3.36
CA ASN A 47 17.70 8.52 4.19
C ASN A 47 18.47 8.37 5.50
N SER A 48 19.80 8.47 5.48
CA SER A 48 20.63 8.35 6.68
C SER A 48 20.42 9.48 7.69
N MET A 49 19.90 10.62 7.26
CA MET A 49 19.57 11.75 8.12
C MET A 49 18.20 11.61 8.81
N LEU A 50 17.35 10.67 8.39
CA LEU A 50 16.07 10.44 9.04
C LEU A 50 16.30 9.85 10.43
N ASP A 51 15.64 10.44 11.43
CA ASP A 51 15.71 10.02 12.83
C ASP A 51 14.35 10.27 13.48
N VAL A 52 13.56 9.21 13.54
CA VAL A 52 12.18 9.28 14.03
C VAL A 52 12.11 9.56 15.52
N THR A 53 13.13 9.18 16.30
CA THR A 53 13.15 9.40 17.75
C THR A 53 13.49 10.86 18.10
N ASN A 54 14.26 11.52 17.26
CA ASN A 54 14.61 12.94 17.41
C ASN A 54 13.72 13.86 16.53
N GLY A 55 12.66 13.33 15.93
CA GLY A 55 11.67 14.10 15.18
C GLY A 55 12.11 14.51 13.78
N ARG A 56 13.27 14.04 13.29
CA ARG A 56 13.69 14.26 11.91
C ARG A 56 13.07 13.20 11.00
N VAL A 57 11.82 13.40 10.65
CA VAL A 57 11.03 12.46 9.84
C VAL A 57 10.92 12.86 8.37
N PHE A 58 11.48 14.00 7.99
CA PHE A 58 11.47 14.52 6.63
C PHE A 58 12.83 15.16 6.31
N THR A 59 13.35 14.89 5.12
CA THR A 59 14.59 15.53 4.60
C THR A 59 14.40 15.91 3.14
N ALA A 60 15.11 16.94 2.72
CA ALA A 60 15.11 17.42 1.34
C ALA A 60 16.53 17.76 0.88
N ALA A 61 16.84 17.47 -0.37
CA ALA A 61 18.09 17.86 -0.99
C ALA A 61 17.88 18.34 -2.43
N LEU A 62 18.66 19.32 -2.84
CA LEU A 62 18.71 19.80 -4.22
C LEU A 62 20.05 19.40 -4.84
N LEU A 63 19.99 18.53 -5.84
CA LEU A 63 21.15 18.12 -6.61
C LEU A 63 21.26 19.00 -7.86
N HIS A 64 22.19 19.94 -7.83
CA HIS A 64 22.42 20.87 -8.91
C HIS A 64 23.12 20.21 -10.09
N ALA A 65 22.52 20.32 -11.27
CA ALA A 65 23.17 20.05 -12.54
C ALA A 65 23.79 21.33 -13.15
N PRO A 66 24.74 21.21 -14.09
CA PRO A 66 25.32 22.34 -14.79
C PRO A 66 24.27 23.23 -15.51
N GLN A 67 23.18 22.61 -15.91
CA GLN A 67 22.00 23.30 -16.44
C GLN A 67 20.92 23.34 -15.36
N PRO A 68 20.48 24.52 -14.90
CA PRO A 68 19.51 24.64 -13.79
C PRO A 68 18.21 23.87 -14.02
N ALA A 69 17.73 23.78 -15.27
CA ALA A 69 16.52 23.04 -15.63
C ALA A 69 16.63 21.52 -15.45
N SER A 70 17.84 20.99 -15.21
CA SER A 70 18.11 19.57 -15.01
C SER A 70 18.45 19.24 -13.55
N SER A 71 18.27 20.19 -12.63
CA SER A 71 18.50 19.95 -11.19
C SER A 71 17.39 19.08 -10.61
N THR A 72 17.75 18.19 -9.70
CA THR A 72 16.84 17.23 -9.10
C THR A 72 16.57 17.58 -7.64
N LEU A 73 15.30 17.75 -7.28
CA LEU A 73 14.86 17.84 -5.88
C LEU A 73 14.60 16.42 -5.35
N VAL A 74 15.34 16.04 -4.33
CA VAL A 74 15.18 14.76 -3.61
C VAL A 74 14.40 15.05 -2.33
N LEU A 75 13.32 14.32 -2.11
CA LEU A 75 12.50 14.39 -0.91
C LEU A 75 12.44 13.01 -0.27
N CYS A 76 12.78 12.90 1.01
CA CYS A 76 12.67 11.68 1.77
C CYS A 76 11.83 11.92 3.03
N ALA A 77 10.94 10.99 3.34
CA ALA A 77 10.14 11.01 4.56
C ALA A 77 10.08 9.63 5.20
N HIS A 78 10.09 9.56 6.52
CA HIS A 78 9.89 8.31 7.23
C HIS A 78 8.44 7.82 7.03
N HIS A 79 8.26 6.56 6.68
CA HIS A 79 6.93 6.03 6.28
C HIS A 79 5.88 6.09 7.40
N LEU A 80 6.28 6.18 8.69
CA LEU A 80 5.34 6.45 9.80
C LEU A 80 4.60 7.78 9.69
N CYS A 81 5.07 8.71 8.86
CA CYS A 81 4.54 10.07 8.78
C CYS A 81 3.86 10.37 7.45
N VAL A 82 3.95 9.50 6.47
CA VAL A 82 3.41 9.70 5.13
C VAL A 82 2.89 8.40 4.54
N ASP A 83 1.75 8.49 3.86
CA ASP A 83 1.24 7.49 2.93
C ASP A 83 1.34 7.99 1.49
N MET A 84 0.88 7.23 0.51
CA MET A 84 0.90 7.61 -0.90
C MET A 84 0.12 8.90 -1.16
N HIS A 85 -1.06 9.06 -0.54
CA HIS A 85 -1.87 10.27 -0.69
C HIS A 85 -1.14 11.50 -0.13
N SER A 86 -0.43 11.35 0.98
CA SER A 86 0.38 12.40 1.58
C SER A 86 1.47 12.91 0.64
N TRP A 87 2.09 12.03 -0.15
CA TRP A 87 3.05 12.45 -1.17
C TRP A 87 2.41 13.34 -2.24
N TYR A 88 1.19 13.02 -2.68
CA TYR A 88 0.47 13.90 -3.62
C TYR A 88 0.18 15.28 -3.02
N LEU A 89 -0.20 15.34 -1.75
CA LEU A 89 -0.41 16.60 -1.05
C LEU A 89 0.89 17.42 -0.94
N ILE A 90 1.99 16.79 -0.55
CA ILE A 90 3.30 17.45 -0.43
C ILE A 90 3.73 18.01 -1.79
N LEU A 91 3.70 17.18 -2.84
CA LEU A 91 4.12 17.57 -4.19
C LEU A 91 3.22 18.67 -4.77
N SER A 92 1.91 18.58 -4.62
CA SER A 92 0.97 19.59 -5.08
C SER A 92 1.16 20.92 -4.34
N THR A 93 1.47 20.87 -3.04
CA THR A 93 1.75 22.05 -2.24
C THR A 93 3.04 22.75 -2.68
N LEU A 94 4.09 21.99 -2.95
CA LEU A 94 5.35 22.51 -3.47
C LEU A 94 5.19 23.11 -4.87
N ASP A 95 4.40 22.46 -5.74
CA ASP A 95 4.17 22.93 -7.11
C ASP A 95 3.30 24.19 -7.18
N ALA A 96 2.46 24.43 -6.19
CA ALA A 96 1.58 25.60 -6.16
C ALA A 96 2.33 26.92 -6.06
N VAL A 97 3.62 26.92 -5.64
CA VAL A 97 4.47 28.15 -5.44
C VAL A 97 3.75 29.27 -4.69
N SER A 98 2.56 28.99 -4.18
CA SER A 98 1.78 29.99 -3.50
C SER A 98 2.38 30.19 -2.10
N THR A 99 2.46 31.42 -1.70
CA THR A 99 2.60 31.85 -0.31
C THR A 99 1.40 31.25 0.46
N VAL A 100 1.50 29.99 0.82
CA VAL A 100 0.51 29.35 1.68
C VAL A 100 0.68 30.03 3.03
N ASN A 101 -0.15 31.04 3.29
CA ASN A 101 -0.37 31.55 4.64
C ASN A 101 -1.04 30.41 5.43
N GLY A 102 -0.20 29.45 5.88
CA GLY A 102 -0.71 28.20 6.40
C GLY A 102 -1.16 28.35 7.82
N THR A 103 -2.45 28.19 8.01
CA THR A 103 -2.98 27.69 9.28
C THR A 103 -2.45 26.27 9.49
N SER A 104 -2.03 25.96 10.72
CA SER A 104 -1.65 24.59 11.09
C SER A 104 -2.82 23.64 10.78
N ASN A 105 -2.56 22.57 10.01
CA ASN A 105 -3.59 21.58 9.72
C ASN A 105 -3.88 20.74 10.97
N SER A 106 -5.03 20.95 11.58
CA SER A 106 -5.48 20.18 12.78
C SER A 106 -6.10 18.82 12.44
N GLY A 107 -6.07 18.40 11.17
CA GLY A 107 -6.70 17.16 10.71
C GLY A 107 -6.21 15.92 11.46
N LEU A 108 -4.90 15.81 11.70
CA LEU A 108 -4.33 14.66 12.41
C LEU A 108 -4.82 14.59 13.87
N HIS A 109 -4.94 15.72 14.58
CA HIS A 109 -5.48 15.74 15.94
C HIS A 109 -6.96 15.33 15.95
N ARG A 110 -7.77 15.93 15.06
CA ARG A 110 -9.19 15.56 14.95
C ARG A 110 -9.37 14.09 14.60
N TRP A 111 -8.50 13.53 13.77
CA TRP A 111 -8.50 12.11 13.43
C TRP A 111 -8.20 11.24 14.66
N ASN A 112 -7.18 11.58 15.43
CA ASN A 112 -6.84 10.85 16.66
C ASN A 112 -7.97 10.90 17.68
N ASP A 113 -8.58 12.07 17.91
CA ASP A 113 -9.72 12.23 18.81
C ASP A 113 -10.92 11.39 18.34
N TYR A 114 -11.17 11.38 17.04
CA TYR A 114 -12.21 10.57 16.42
C TYR A 114 -11.97 9.08 16.64
N LEU A 115 -10.78 8.55 16.34
CA LEU A 115 -10.43 7.14 16.55
C LEU A 115 -10.52 6.77 18.05
N ALA A 116 -10.12 7.66 18.95
CA ALA A 116 -10.22 7.44 20.40
C ALA A 116 -11.67 7.32 20.86
N SER A 117 -12.60 8.04 20.22
CA SER A 117 -14.03 8.02 20.55
C SER A 117 -14.80 6.83 19.96
N LYS A 118 -14.28 6.20 18.88
CA LYS A 118 -14.95 5.09 18.20
C LYS A 118 -14.97 3.82 19.03
N THR A 119 -16.05 3.07 18.89
CA THR A 119 -16.20 1.73 19.47
C THR A 119 -16.56 0.73 18.37
N VAL A 120 -16.09 -0.49 18.52
CA VAL A 120 -16.47 -1.62 17.66
C VAL A 120 -17.46 -2.47 18.45
N ASP A 121 -18.61 -2.78 17.83
CA ASP A 121 -19.62 -3.63 18.47
C ASP A 121 -19.17 -5.10 18.55
N SER A 122 -19.83 -5.87 19.40
CA SER A 122 -19.45 -7.26 19.65
C SER A 122 -19.65 -8.18 18.45
N ALA A 123 -20.61 -7.90 17.58
CA ALA A 123 -20.86 -8.72 16.38
C ALA A 123 -19.74 -8.49 15.35
N THR A 124 -19.34 -7.25 15.15
CA THR A 124 -18.20 -6.90 14.30
C THR A 124 -16.89 -7.49 14.84
N HIS A 125 -16.68 -7.41 16.17
CA HIS A 125 -15.51 -8.05 16.80
C HIS A 125 -15.48 -9.57 16.56
N GLU A 126 -16.60 -10.27 16.75
CA GLU A 126 -16.70 -11.72 16.51
C GLU A 126 -16.47 -12.07 15.04
N SER A 127 -16.96 -11.24 14.12
CA SER A 127 -16.72 -11.42 12.69
C SER A 127 -15.22 -11.37 12.38
N TRP A 128 -14.49 -10.37 12.88
CA TRP A 128 -13.04 -10.29 12.70
C TRP A 128 -12.29 -11.43 13.36
N ARG A 129 -12.73 -11.87 14.55
CA ARG A 129 -12.16 -13.04 15.22
C ARG A 129 -12.28 -14.29 14.35
N THR A 130 -13.42 -14.48 13.71
CA THR A 130 -13.64 -15.61 12.78
C THR A 130 -12.69 -15.57 11.58
N VAL A 131 -12.49 -14.40 10.98
CA VAL A 131 -11.52 -14.23 9.89
C VAL A 131 -10.09 -14.54 10.36
N CYS A 132 -9.71 -14.10 11.56
CA CYS A 132 -8.38 -14.37 12.12
C CYS A 132 -8.12 -15.85 12.38
N GLN A 133 -9.17 -16.65 12.62
CA GLN A 133 -9.07 -18.12 12.79
C GLN A 133 -8.83 -18.86 11.48
N THR A 134 -9.07 -18.25 10.31
CA THR A 134 -8.75 -18.86 9.02
C THR A 134 -7.25 -18.97 8.87
N LEU A 135 -6.78 -20.15 8.44
CA LEU A 135 -5.35 -20.41 8.31
C LEU A 135 -4.71 -19.56 7.20
N PRO A 136 -3.53 -18.99 7.44
CA PRO A 136 -2.74 -18.36 6.40
C PRO A 136 -2.18 -19.41 5.43
N LEU A 137 -1.78 -18.95 4.24
CA LEU A 137 -1.05 -19.80 3.31
C LEU A 137 0.32 -20.17 3.90
N HIS A 138 0.62 -21.47 3.91
CA HIS A 138 1.94 -21.95 4.27
C HIS A 138 2.79 -22.14 3.01
N PHE A 139 3.92 -21.45 2.97
CA PHE A 139 4.95 -21.75 2.00
C PHE A 139 5.89 -22.80 2.58
N PRO A 140 6.33 -23.80 1.77
CA PRO A 140 7.31 -24.76 2.23
C PRO A 140 8.58 -24.01 2.68
N PRO A 141 9.20 -24.41 3.79
CA PRO A 141 10.40 -23.75 4.29
C PRO A 141 11.51 -23.84 3.24
N VAL A 142 12.16 -22.71 3.00
CA VAL A 142 13.33 -22.65 2.12
C VAL A 142 14.51 -23.24 2.90
N SER A 143 15.15 -24.27 2.33
CA SER A 143 16.35 -24.87 2.89
C SER A 143 17.57 -23.97 2.68
N LEU A 144 17.61 -22.83 3.35
CA LEU A 144 18.76 -21.94 3.32
C LEU A 144 19.00 -21.35 4.71
N PRO A 145 19.94 -21.86 5.45
CA PRO A 145 20.53 -21.09 6.53
C PRO A 145 21.73 -20.34 5.98
N ASP A 146 21.50 -19.19 5.39
CA ASP A 146 22.56 -18.24 5.17
C ASP A 146 22.20 -16.95 5.90
N ASP A 147 22.72 -16.78 7.10
CA ASP A 147 22.59 -15.55 7.91
C ASP A 147 23.15 -14.31 7.20
N SER A 148 23.80 -14.49 6.05
CA SER A 148 24.30 -13.41 5.20
C SER A 148 23.25 -12.85 4.24
N LEU A 149 22.07 -13.50 4.09
CA LEU A 149 21.02 -13.02 3.21
C LEU A 149 20.28 -11.82 3.81
N PRO A 150 19.96 -10.81 3.01
CA PRO A 150 19.07 -9.73 3.45
C PRO A 150 17.71 -10.32 3.84
N ARG A 151 17.13 -9.83 4.94
CA ARG A 151 15.83 -10.30 5.43
C ARG A 151 14.65 -9.94 4.52
N THR A 152 14.88 -9.04 3.56
CA THR A 152 13.89 -8.64 2.57
C THR A 152 14.55 -8.55 1.20
N ARG A 153 13.91 -9.16 0.19
CA ARG A 153 14.27 -9.03 -1.22
C ARG A 153 13.09 -8.53 -2.01
N ALA A 154 13.37 -7.93 -3.17
CA ALA A 154 12.35 -7.43 -4.08
C ALA A 154 12.46 -8.07 -5.46
N TRP A 155 11.32 -8.22 -6.12
CA TRP A 155 11.19 -8.58 -7.53
C TRP A 155 10.16 -7.68 -8.18
N ARG A 156 10.48 -7.14 -9.36
CA ARG A 156 9.57 -6.29 -10.14
C ARG A 156 9.37 -6.85 -11.52
N GLU A 157 8.15 -6.76 -12.02
CA GLU A 157 7.79 -7.19 -13.36
C GLU A 157 6.59 -6.40 -13.89
N ASP A 158 6.64 -6.02 -15.16
CA ASP A 158 5.52 -5.43 -15.87
C ASP A 158 4.78 -6.49 -16.69
N PHE A 159 3.47 -6.39 -16.72
CA PHE A 159 2.60 -7.23 -17.54
C PHE A 159 1.77 -6.38 -18.48
N ARG A 160 2.16 -6.38 -19.75
CA ARG A 160 1.45 -5.68 -20.83
C ARG A 160 0.77 -6.72 -21.70
N HIS A 161 -0.53 -6.88 -21.51
CA HIS A 161 -1.34 -7.85 -22.24
C HIS A 161 -2.74 -7.27 -22.52
N PRO A 162 -3.37 -7.56 -23.68
CA PRO A 162 -4.69 -7.03 -24.01
C PRO A 162 -5.79 -7.34 -22.97
N CYS A 163 -5.65 -8.41 -22.18
CA CYS A 163 -6.58 -8.72 -21.09
C CYS A 163 -6.63 -7.60 -20.03
N VAL A 164 -5.51 -6.95 -19.73
CA VAL A 164 -5.44 -5.87 -18.75
C VAL A 164 -6.38 -4.74 -19.14
N ARG A 165 -6.32 -4.32 -20.41
CA ARG A 165 -7.23 -3.29 -20.91
C ARG A 165 -8.69 -3.71 -20.76
N ARG A 166 -9.05 -4.93 -21.20
CA ARG A 166 -10.44 -5.41 -21.14
C ARG A 166 -10.96 -5.54 -19.70
N LEU A 167 -10.14 -6.08 -18.79
CA LEU A 167 -10.53 -6.26 -17.39
C LEU A 167 -10.67 -4.95 -16.63
N PHE A 168 -9.80 -3.97 -16.90
CA PHE A 168 -9.70 -2.78 -16.06
C PHE A 168 -10.25 -1.49 -16.68
N GLU A 169 -10.33 -1.37 -18.00
CA GLU A 169 -10.97 -0.22 -18.67
C GLU A 169 -12.49 -0.38 -18.83
N SER A 170 -12.94 -1.61 -18.97
CA SER A 170 -14.36 -1.91 -19.10
C SER A 170 -15.10 -1.88 -17.76
N SER A 171 -14.46 -1.55 -16.66
CA SER A 171 -15.03 -1.58 -15.31
C SER A 171 -16.24 -0.65 -15.11
N GLY A 172 -16.51 0.27 -16.03
CA GLY A 172 -17.76 1.04 -16.06
C GLY A 172 -18.97 0.26 -16.59
N ASN A 173 -18.77 -0.90 -17.24
CA ASN A 173 -19.82 -1.70 -17.88
C ASN A 173 -19.84 -3.17 -17.43
N THR A 174 -18.96 -3.58 -16.52
CA THR A 174 -18.89 -4.94 -16.00
C THR A 174 -19.55 -5.05 -14.64
N ALA A 175 -20.10 -6.22 -14.34
CA ALA A 175 -20.77 -6.52 -13.05
C ALA A 175 -19.79 -6.54 -11.85
N TYR A 176 -18.48 -6.41 -12.06
CA TYR A 176 -17.45 -6.59 -11.04
C TYR A 176 -16.42 -5.46 -11.06
N SER A 177 -15.90 -5.13 -9.88
CA SER A 177 -14.83 -4.13 -9.72
C SER A 177 -13.47 -4.67 -10.16
N ALA A 178 -12.53 -3.77 -10.47
CA ALA A 178 -11.14 -4.13 -10.74
C ALA A 178 -10.50 -4.93 -9.59
N GLU A 179 -10.82 -4.58 -8.34
CA GLU A 179 -10.35 -5.29 -7.15
C GLU A 179 -10.88 -6.73 -7.12
N THR A 180 -12.14 -6.96 -7.52
CA THR A 180 -12.70 -8.31 -7.65
C THR A 180 -11.90 -9.16 -8.63
N TYR A 181 -11.52 -8.62 -9.80
CA TYR A 181 -10.70 -9.34 -10.77
C TYR A 181 -9.31 -9.68 -10.25
N VAL A 182 -8.67 -8.72 -9.61
CA VAL A 182 -7.34 -8.89 -8.99
C VAL A 182 -7.37 -10.00 -7.94
N LEU A 183 -8.36 -9.98 -7.06
CA LEU A 183 -8.48 -10.98 -5.99
C LEU A 183 -8.95 -12.34 -6.51
N THR A 184 -9.80 -12.39 -7.54
CA THR A 184 -10.17 -13.65 -8.19
C THR A 184 -8.96 -14.31 -8.84
N ALA A 185 -8.12 -13.55 -9.55
CA ALA A 185 -6.87 -14.07 -10.11
C ALA A 185 -5.94 -14.57 -9.00
N LEU A 186 -5.88 -13.89 -7.86
CA LEU A 186 -5.10 -14.36 -6.70
C LEU A 186 -5.66 -15.67 -6.14
N ALA A 187 -6.97 -15.78 -5.93
CA ALA A 187 -7.62 -17.00 -5.47
C ALA A 187 -7.31 -18.21 -6.37
N LEU A 188 -7.36 -18.01 -7.69
CA LEU A 188 -7.01 -19.02 -8.69
C LEU A 188 -5.55 -19.50 -8.60
N VAL A 189 -4.67 -18.66 -8.12
CA VAL A 189 -3.26 -19.03 -7.89
C VAL A 189 -3.10 -19.73 -6.55
N LEU A 190 -3.70 -19.19 -5.50
CA LEU A 190 -3.49 -19.69 -4.13
C LEU A 190 -4.01 -21.12 -3.94
N ARG A 191 -5.04 -21.52 -4.67
CA ARG A 191 -5.56 -22.91 -4.65
C ARG A 191 -4.53 -23.97 -5.09
N TYR A 192 -3.43 -23.58 -5.74
CA TYR A 192 -2.32 -24.49 -6.06
C TYR A 192 -1.40 -24.75 -4.87
N TYR A 193 -1.56 -23.99 -3.80
CA TYR A 193 -0.71 -24.02 -2.62
C TYR A 193 -1.46 -24.44 -1.36
N SER A 194 -2.80 -24.63 -1.43
CA SER A 194 -3.63 -25.02 -0.29
C SER A 194 -4.81 -25.85 -0.75
N GLU A 195 -5.11 -26.93 -0.02
CA GLU A 195 -6.32 -27.76 -0.17
C GLU A 195 -7.49 -27.21 0.67
N GLU A 196 -7.25 -26.21 1.51
CA GLU A 196 -8.27 -25.58 2.34
C GLU A 196 -9.27 -24.79 1.50
N PRO A 197 -10.56 -24.73 1.89
CA PRO A 197 -11.57 -23.98 1.14
C PRO A 197 -11.36 -22.46 1.19
N TRP A 198 -10.61 -21.98 2.17
CA TRP A 198 -10.31 -20.56 2.41
C TRP A 198 -8.86 -20.39 2.83
N CYS A 199 -8.30 -19.25 2.51
CA CYS A 199 -6.97 -18.86 2.96
C CYS A 199 -7.01 -17.45 3.52
N ARG A 200 -6.36 -17.23 4.67
CA ARG A 200 -6.20 -15.86 5.20
C ARG A 200 -5.06 -15.16 4.51
N ILE A 201 -5.35 -13.99 3.96
CA ILE A 201 -4.37 -13.03 3.47
C ILE A 201 -4.48 -11.74 4.29
N GLU A 202 -3.46 -10.90 4.25
CA GLU A 202 -3.52 -9.54 4.77
C GLU A 202 -3.79 -8.59 3.61
N MET A 203 -4.77 -7.73 3.77
CA MET A 203 -5.10 -6.68 2.80
C MET A 203 -4.56 -5.34 3.30
N GLU A 204 -4.05 -4.54 2.38
CA GLU A 204 -3.75 -3.14 2.62
C GLU A 204 -4.91 -2.27 2.14
N GLY A 205 -5.33 -1.32 2.95
CA GLY A 205 -6.42 -0.42 2.66
C GLY A 205 -6.10 1.03 2.96
N MET A 206 -6.81 1.94 2.29
CA MET A 206 -6.80 3.36 2.62
C MET A 206 -7.62 3.58 3.88
N GLY A 207 -7.01 4.12 4.93
CA GLY A 207 -7.72 4.44 6.16
C GLY A 207 -8.50 5.75 6.11
N ARG A 208 -8.50 6.46 4.98
CA ARG A 208 -9.31 7.65 4.74
C ARG A 208 -10.63 7.25 4.08
N GLY A 209 -11.75 7.79 4.53
CA GLY A 209 -13.07 7.43 3.99
C GLY A 209 -13.62 6.11 4.53
N CYS A 210 -13.12 5.62 5.67
CA CYS A 210 -13.60 4.38 6.27
C CYS A 210 -15.00 4.52 6.88
N TRP A 211 -15.29 5.65 7.51
CA TRP A 211 -16.57 5.88 8.20
C TRP A 211 -17.28 7.11 7.66
N PRO A 212 -18.61 7.07 7.51
CA PRO A 212 -19.38 8.20 7.00
C PRO A 212 -19.29 9.47 7.84
N ASP A 213 -19.00 9.35 9.13
CA ASP A 213 -18.95 10.43 10.12
C ASP A 213 -17.50 10.83 10.50
N GLU A 214 -16.51 10.34 9.77
CA GLU A 214 -15.11 10.70 10.04
C GLU A 214 -14.82 12.18 9.73
N PRO A 215 -13.85 12.79 10.42
CA PRO A 215 -13.43 14.14 10.11
C PRO A 215 -12.78 14.17 8.71
N ASP A 216 -12.99 15.25 7.98
CA ASP A 216 -12.29 15.47 6.72
C ASP A 216 -10.78 15.57 6.94
N VAL A 217 -10.06 14.60 6.40
CA VAL A 217 -8.59 14.49 6.42
C VAL A 217 -8.00 14.44 5.00
N ALA A 218 -8.78 14.84 3.99
CA ALA A 218 -8.34 14.82 2.60
C ALA A 218 -7.05 15.63 2.37
N ASP A 219 -6.91 16.77 3.06
CA ASP A 219 -5.74 17.66 2.96
C ASP A 219 -4.70 17.42 4.09
N THR A 220 -4.80 16.32 4.83
CA THR A 220 -3.92 16.04 5.96
C THR A 220 -2.83 15.06 5.58
N VAL A 221 -1.57 15.48 5.75
CA VAL A 221 -0.41 14.57 5.66
C VAL A 221 -0.37 13.67 6.89
N GLY A 222 -0.17 12.38 6.68
CA GLY A 222 -0.09 11.36 7.72
C GLY A 222 -0.06 9.96 7.16
N TRP A 223 0.21 8.99 8.00
CA TRP A 223 0.06 7.58 7.62
C TRP A 223 -1.32 7.07 8.04
N PHE A 224 -2.24 6.97 7.09
CA PHE A 224 -3.60 6.48 7.29
C PHE A 224 -3.80 5.05 6.77
N THR A 225 -2.80 4.49 6.11
CA THR A 225 -2.84 3.10 5.64
C THR A 225 -3.15 2.15 6.80
N LEU A 226 -4.01 1.19 6.55
CA LEU A 226 -4.35 0.14 7.50
C LEU A 226 -4.16 -1.24 6.88
N PHE A 227 -3.90 -2.22 7.73
CA PHE A 227 -3.80 -3.63 7.37
C PHE A 227 -4.90 -4.40 8.07
N TYR A 228 -5.53 -5.32 7.36
CA TYR A 228 -6.58 -6.16 7.91
C TYR A 228 -6.58 -7.55 7.29
N PRO A 229 -6.96 -8.59 8.05
CA PRO A 229 -7.05 -9.94 7.51
C PRO A 229 -8.28 -10.08 6.62
N TRP A 230 -8.17 -10.91 5.60
CA TRP A 230 -9.28 -11.29 4.75
C TRP A 230 -9.19 -12.77 4.40
N ALA A 231 -10.31 -13.49 4.55
CA ALA A 231 -10.42 -14.88 4.15
C ALA A 231 -10.82 -14.95 2.68
N ILE A 232 -9.85 -15.27 1.80
CA ILE A 232 -10.10 -15.42 0.37
C ILE A 232 -10.59 -16.83 0.06
N PRO A 233 -11.72 -17.01 -0.70
CA PRO A 233 -12.20 -18.30 -1.10
C PRO A 233 -11.28 -18.94 -2.16
N LEU A 234 -10.98 -20.22 -2.03
CA LEU A 234 -10.11 -20.94 -2.96
C LEU A 234 -10.85 -21.96 -3.83
N HIS A 235 -12.04 -22.39 -3.42
CA HIS A 235 -12.81 -23.41 -4.09
C HIS A 235 -14.00 -22.84 -4.86
N GLY A 236 -14.31 -23.45 -5.98
CA GLY A 236 -15.38 -23.08 -6.89
C GLY A 236 -14.90 -22.89 -8.32
N ASP A 237 -15.83 -22.79 -9.23
CA ASP A 237 -15.57 -22.37 -10.60
C ASP A 237 -15.39 -20.84 -10.68
N MET A 238 -15.07 -20.32 -11.85
CA MET A 238 -14.80 -18.89 -12.07
C MET A 238 -15.98 -18.00 -11.64
N ALA A 239 -17.22 -18.41 -11.96
CA ALA A 239 -18.42 -17.66 -11.61
C ALA A 239 -18.65 -17.61 -10.11
N THR A 240 -18.44 -18.74 -9.43
CA THR A 240 -18.57 -18.85 -7.98
C THR A 240 -17.54 -17.97 -7.26
N LEU A 241 -16.28 -18.01 -7.68
CA LEU A 241 -15.22 -17.20 -7.08
C LEU A 241 -15.47 -15.70 -7.29
N LEU A 242 -15.82 -15.29 -8.50
CA LEU A 242 -16.15 -13.88 -8.80
C LEU A 242 -17.30 -13.38 -7.92
N SER A 243 -18.40 -14.16 -7.84
CA SER A 243 -19.56 -13.77 -7.05
C SER A 243 -19.28 -13.75 -5.55
N ALA A 244 -18.54 -14.72 -5.03
CA ALA A 244 -18.18 -14.79 -3.61
C ALA A 244 -17.29 -13.60 -3.23
N ILE A 245 -16.24 -13.33 -4.01
CA ILE A 245 -15.30 -12.23 -3.76
C ILE A 245 -16.01 -10.89 -3.87
N ALA A 246 -16.83 -10.67 -4.92
CA ALA A 246 -17.59 -9.43 -5.06
C ALA A 246 -18.57 -9.22 -3.90
N SER A 247 -19.26 -10.28 -3.47
CA SER A 247 -20.17 -10.23 -2.32
C SER A 247 -19.45 -9.89 -1.03
N ASP A 248 -18.26 -10.46 -0.79
CA ASP A 248 -17.46 -10.20 0.40
C ASP A 248 -16.91 -8.77 0.39
N LEU A 249 -16.43 -8.29 -0.75
CA LEU A 249 -15.98 -6.91 -0.89
C LEU A 249 -17.12 -5.92 -0.60
N ALA A 250 -18.33 -6.19 -1.09
CA ALA A 250 -19.51 -5.34 -0.86
C ALA A 250 -19.98 -5.33 0.61
N LYS A 251 -19.76 -6.44 1.33
CA LYS A 251 -20.11 -6.56 2.75
C LYS A 251 -19.05 -6.00 3.70
N ARG A 252 -17.86 -5.69 3.19
CA ARG A 252 -16.75 -5.18 3.99
C ARG A 252 -17.12 -3.79 4.52
N THR A 253 -17.53 -3.75 5.78
CA THR A 253 -17.84 -2.50 6.46
C THR A 253 -16.56 -1.73 6.74
N HIS A 254 -16.62 -0.42 6.58
CA HIS A 254 -15.55 0.51 6.95
C HIS A 254 -14.15 0.16 6.39
N GLY A 255 -14.08 -0.52 5.22
CA GLY A 255 -12.82 -0.78 4.51
C GLY A 255 -11.72 -1.48 5.33
N GLY A 256 -12.07 -2.15 6.45
CA GLY A 256 -11.12 -2.74 7.39
C GLY A 256 -10.78 -1.84 8.58
N GLY A 257 -11.29 -0.60 8.64
CA GLY A 257 -11.02 0.36 9.73
C GLY A 257 -11.41 -0.16 11.11
N ASP A 258 -12.51 -0.92 11.23
CA ASP A 258 -12.93 -1.53 12.49
C ASP A 258 -11.89 -2.52 13.02
N TYR A 259 -11.22 -3.28 12.13
CA TYR A 259 -10.12 -4.15 12.54
C TYR A 259 -8.93 -3.33 13.07
N GLY A 260 -8.58 -2.22 12.42
CA GLY A 260 -7.54 -1.30 12.90
C GLY A 260 -7.84 -0.79 14.32
N LEU A 261 -9.10 -0.43 14.60
CA LEU A 261 -9.51 -0.01 15.94
C LEU A 261 -9.37 -1.13 16.99
N LEU A 262 -9.69 -2.38 16.61
CA LEU A 262 -9.51 -3.54 17.50
C LEU A 262 -8.03 -3.77 17.80
N GLN A 263 -7.16 -3.66 16.79
CA GLN A 263 -5.70 -3.79 16.94
C GLN A 263 -5.12 -2.70 17.88
N MET A 264 -5.60 -1.48 17.79
CA MET A 264 -5.15 -0.39 18.66
C MET A 264 -5.51 -0.60 20.14
N ARG A 265 -6.58 -1.33 20.45
CA ARG A 265 -7.13 -1.50 21.81
C ARG A 265 -6.77 -2.82 22.47
N HIS A 266 -6.54 -3.82 21.64
CA HIS A 266 -6.22 -5.16 22.09
C HIS A 266 -4.92 -5.58 21.42
N ALA A 267 -3.94 -6.06 22.19
CA ALA A 267 -2.76 -6.65 21.57
C ALA A 267 -3.20 -7.77 20.63
N PRO A 268 -2.67 -7.84 19.40
CA PRO A 268 -3.07 -8.86 18.45
C PRO A 268 -2.78 -10.23 19.04
N GLU A 269 -3.82 -11.06 19.18
CA GLU A 269 -3.67 -12.45 19.63
C GLU A 269 -2.88 -13.29 18.62
N ASP A 270 -2.89 -12.86 17.34
CA ASP A 270 -2.18 -13.51 16.24
C ASP A 270 -1.43 -12.50 15.37
N SER A 271 -0.17 -12.77 15.13
CA SER A 271 0.63 -12.04 14.15
C SER A 271 0.05 -12.24 12.74
N LEU A 272 -0.36 -11.17 12.07
CA LEU A 272 -0.72 -11.19 10.64
C LEU A 272 0.49 -11.57 9.75
N ALA A 273 1.68 -11.58 10.32
CA ALA A 273 2.97 -11.76 9.67
C ALA A 273 3.22 -13.13 8.99
N GLN A 274 2.20 -13.99 8.84
CA GLN A 274 2.43 -15.39 8.43
C GLN A 274 2.03 -15.73 6.99
N GLY A 275 1.66 -14.76 6.16
CA GLY A 275 1.13 -15.07 4.85
C GLY A 275 1.50 -14.05 3.78
N ILE A 276 0.59 -13.91 2.83
CA ILE A 276 0.67 -12.91 1.77
C ILE A 276 -0.02 -11.64 2.24
N ARG A 277 0.66 -10.51 2.06
CA ARG A 277 0.05 -9.17 2.10
C ARG A 277 -0.25 -8.74 0.67
N MET A 278 -1.47 -8.33 0.42
CA MET A 278 -1.94 -7.90 -0.89
C MET A 278 -2.30 -6.43 -0.87
N ASN A 279 -1.75 -5.67 -1.82
CA ASN A 279 -2.08 -4.28 -2.04
C ASN A 279 -2.42 -4.05 -3.53
N TYR A 280 -3.66 -3.65 -3.81
CA TYR A 280 -4.06 -3.19 -5.13
C TYR A 280 -4.15 -1.66 -5.13
N ILE A 281 -3.13 -1.02 -5.65
CA ILE A 281 -2.98 0.45 -5.65
C ILE A 281 -3.91 1.13 -6.68
N GLY A 282 -4.47 0.36 -7.63
CA GLY A 282 -5.26 0.92 -8.72
C GLY A 282 -4.42 1.68 -9.73
N VAL A 283 -4.98 2.74 -10.31
CA VAL A 283 -4.26 3.59 -11.25
C VAL A 283 -3.38 4.56 -10.46
N GLN A 284 -2.07 4.44 -10.61
CA GLN A 284 -1.14 5.45 -10.12
C GLN A 284 -1.18 6.66 -11.08
N ALA A 285 -2.14 7.55 -10.84
CA ALA A 285 -2.13 8.84 -11.49
C ALA A 285 -1.00 9.68 -10.90
N GLN A 286 -0.01 10.04 -11.72
CA GLN A 286 0.95 11.04 -11.27
C GLN A 286 0.23 12.40 -11.18
N PRO A 287 0.49 13.21 -10.13
CA PRO A 287 -0.08 14.54 -10.06
C PRO A 287 0.40 15.35 -11.27
N SER A 288 -0.51 16.11 -11.88
CA SER A 288 -0.13 17.07 -12.92
C SER A 288 0.56 18.25 -12.26
N LEU A 289 1.88 18.23 -12.26
CA LEU A 289 2.71 19.26 -11.67
C LEU A 289 3.11 20.27 -12.75
N ARG A 290 3.13 21.56 -12.39
CA ARG A 290 3.44 22.67 -13.30
C ARG A 290 4.93 22.94 -13.40
N TYR A 291 5.64 22.80 -12.28
CA TYR A 291 7.06 23.19 -12.15
C TYR A 291 7.99 22.00 -11.95
N PHE A 292 7.43 20.84 -11.63
CA PHE A 292 8.20 19.62 -11.36
C PHE A 292 7.79 18.50 -12.30
N HIS A 293 8.75 17.65 -12.64
CA HIS A 293 8.52 16.34 -13.24
C HIS A 293 8.98 15.26 -12.26
N ILE A 294 8.19 14.23 -12.07
CA ILE A 294 8.56 13.12 -11.19
C ILE A 294 9.35 12.11 -12.01
N ASP A 295 10.68 12.07 -11.84
CA ASP A 295 11.56 11.13 -12.54
C ASP A 295 11.50 9.73 -11.93
N HIS A 296 11.52 9.67 -10.60
CA HIS A 296 11.55 8.42 -9.85
C HIS A 296 10.66 8.50 -8.62
N PHE A 297 9.70 7.60 -8.56
CA PHE A 297 9.02 7.27 -7.32
C PHE A 297 9.51 5.87 -6.95
N ASN A 298 10.54 5.78 -6.12
CA ASN A 298 11.19 4.51 -5.85
C ASN A 298 10.84 3.99 -4.46
N SER A 299 10.09 2.87 -4.43
CA SER A 299 9.70 2.19 -3.21
C SER A 299 10.76 1.21 -2.67
N ASP A 300 11.79 0.86 -3.42
CA ASP A 300 12.77 -0.15 -3.00
C ASP A 300 13.73 0.35 -1.91
N ILE A 301 13.75 1.66 -1.68
CA ILE A 301 14.64 2.32 -0.71
C ILE A 301 14.03 2.35 0.69
N TYR A 302 12.77 1.91 0.86
CA TYR A 302 11.98 2.17 2.07
C TYR A 302 12.27 1.27 3.25
N THR A 303 12.92 0.14 3.04
CA THR A 303 13.18 -0.79 4.14
C THR A 303 14.62 -1.21 4.08
N ALA A 304 15.34 -1.02 5.18
CA ALA A 304 16.70 -1.53 5.28
C ALA A 304 16.68 -3.05 5.06
N PRO A 305 17.63 -3.61 4.30
CA PRO A 305 17.64 -5.04 3.94
C PRO A 305 17.63 -5.99 5.15
N GLU A 306 18.13 -5.52 6.28
CA GLU A 306 18.18 -6.22 7.57
C GLU A 306 16.83 -6.21 8.31
N ASN A 307 15.88 -5.36 7.92
CA ASN A 307 14.57 -5.31 8.56
C ASN A 307 13.67 -6.45 8.07
N ALA A 308 12.97 -7.07 9.00
CA ALA A 308 11.97 -8.07 8.69
C ALA A 308 10.78 -7.45 7.93
N LEU A 309 10.30 -8.15 6.90
CA LEU A 309 9.18 -7.68 6.07
C LEU A 309 7.84 -7.66 6.83
N GLY A 310 7.70 -8.44 7.91
CA GLY A 310 6.44 -8.57 8.64
C GLY A 310 5.41 -9.50 7.97
N CYS A 311 5.69 -10.04 6.77
CA CYS A 311 4.93 -11.08 6.08
C CYS A 311 5.88 -11.96 5.28
N VAL A 312 5.39 -13.03 4.64
CA VAL A 312 6.24 -13.87 3.77
C VAL A 312 6.43 -13.22 2.41
N LEU A 313 5.34 -12.71 1.85
CA LEU A 313 5.29 -12.09 0.54
C LEU A 313 4.34 -10.89 0.58
N GLU A 314 4.85 -9.72 0.29
CA GLU A 314 4.08 -8.52 -0.01
C GLU A 314 3.91 -8.42 -1.52
N PHE A 315 2.67 -8.38 -1.97
CA PHE A 315 2.29 -8.42 -3.37
C PHE A 315 1.56 -7.13 -3.75
N ASN A 316 2.30 -6.15 -4.23
CA ASN A 316 1.76 -4.87 -4.68
C ASN A 316 1.47 -4.92 -6.17
N ILE A 317 0.26 -4.51 -6.55
CA ILE A 317 -0.20 -4.40 -7.94
C ILE A 317 -0.63 -2.97 -8.21
N ALA A 318 0.02 -2.33 -9.17
CA ALA A 318 -0.37 -1.04 -9.68
C ALA A 318 -0.77 -1.13 -11.15
N ARG A 319 -1.75 -0.33 -11.56
CA ARG A 319 -2.11 -0.16 -12.96
C ARG A 319 -1.28 0.97 -13.56
N SER A 320 -0.55 0.70 -14.64
CA SER A 320 0.17 1.73 -15.38
C SER A 320 -0.78 2.47 -16.35
N ALA A 321 -0.48 3.75 -16.63
CA ALA A 321 -1.22 4.53 -17.62
C ALA A 321 -1.11 3.96 -19.05
N ALA A 322 -0.17 3.06 -19.31
CA ALA A 322 0.10 2.44 -20.62
C ALA A 322 -0.54 1.04 -20.76
N ASP A 323 -1.74 0.85 -20.20
CA ASP A 323 -2.54 -0.39 -20.31
C ASP A 323 -1.83 -1.66 -19.79
N GLY A 324 -1.00 -1.50 -18.78
CA GLY A 324 -0.29 -2.59 -18.13
C GLY A 324 -0.57 -2.70 -16.63
N LEU A 325 -0.17 -3.83 -16.04
CA LEU A 325 -0.01 -3.96 -14.61
C LEU A 325 1.48 -3.99 -14.28
N SER A 326 1.86 -3.31 -13.22
CA SER A 326 3.17 -3.38 -12.62
C SER A 326 3.07 -4.15 -11.32
N PHE A 327 3.89 -5.18 -11.18
CA PHE A 327 3.97 -6.02 -10.00
C PHE A 327 5.24 -5.67 -9.23
N HIS A 328 5.08 -5.41 -7.95
CA HIS A 328 6.18 -5.21 -7.05
C HIS A 328 6.02 -6.18 -5.87
N CYS A 329 6.84 -7.23 -5.88
CA CYS A 329 6.88 -8.27 -4.86
C CYS A 329 8.05 -8.00 -3.91
N ARG A 330 7.77 -7.90 -2.61
CA ARG A 330 8.80 -7.94 -1.56
C ARG A 330 8.60 -9.22 -0.78
N PHE A 331 9.67 -9.92 -0.46
CA PHE A 331 9.56 -11.24 0.17
C PHE A 331 10.72 -11.53 1.13
N ASP A 332 10.43 -12.38 2.11
CA ASP A 332 11.41 -12.94 3.03
C ASP A 332 12.10 -14.14 2.35
N PRO A 333 13.37 -14.02 1.93
CA PRO A 333 14.06 -15.09 1.20
C PRO A 333 14.33 -16.33 2.06
N THR A 334 14.18 -16.26 3.37
CA THR A 334 14.30 -17.42 4.27
C THR A 334 13.03 -18.24 4.32
N ARG A 335 11.91 -17.69 3.83
CA ARG A 335 10.57 -18.32 3.88
C ARG A 335 10.00 -18.63 2.50
N ILE A 336 10.42 -17.92 1.45
CA ILE A 336 10.04 -18.18 0.05
C ILE A 336 11.20 -17.89 -0.89
N ALA A 337 11.47 -18.82 -1.82
CA ALA A 337 12.54 -18.62 -2.80
C ALA A 337 12.12 -17.69 -3.95
N LEU A 338 13.06 -16.99 -4.55
CA LEU A 338 12.80 -16.13 -5.71
C LEU A 338 12.08 -16.88 -6.85
N ASN A 339 12.48 -18.12 -7.12
CA ASN A 339 11.85 -18.92 -8.17
C ASN A 339 10.37 -19.20 -7.89
N ASP A 340 9.98 -19.36 -6.61
CA ASP A 340 8.58 -19.55 -6.22
C ASP A 340 7.78 -18.28 -6.36
N VAL A 341 8.37 -17.11 -6.04
CA VAL A 341 7.76 -15.80 -6.30
C VAL A 341 7.53 -15.60 -7.79
N GLN A 342 8.52 -15.91 -8.62
CA GLN A 342 8.40 -15.82 -10.08
C GLN A 342 7.34 -16.78 -10.64
N LEU A 343 7.27 -18.00 -10.12
CA LEU A 343 6.26 -18.99 -10.52
C LEU A 343 4.85 -18.55 -10.11
N LEU A 344 4.69 -18.03 -8.88
CA LEU A 344 3.43 -17.46 -8.41
C LEU A 344 2.97 -16.33 -9.33
N LEU A 345 3.87 -15.42 -9.69
CA LEU A 345 3.58 -14.30 -10.57
C LEU A 345 3.23 -14.77 -12.00
N ALA A 346 3.94 -15.77 -12.54
CA ALA A 346 3.61 -16.34 -13.82
C ALA A 346 2.20 -16.97 -13.86
N ARG A 347 1.83 -17.72 -12.80
CA ARG A 347 0.48 -18.25 -12.62
C ARG A 347 -0.57 -17.15 -12.49
N TYR A 348 -0.24 -16.08 -11.77
CA TYR A 348 -1.13 -14.94 -11.61
C TYR A 348 -1.46 -14.27 -12.96
N LYS A 349 -0.46 -14.03 -13.80
CA LYS A 349 -0.65 -13.49 -15.16
C LYS A 349 -1.51 -14.41 -16.03
N ASN A 350 -1.29 -15.72 -15.94
CA ASN A 350 -2.14 -16.70 -16.64
C ASN A 350 -3.59 -16.65 -16.12
N SER A 351 -3.79 -16.56 -14.81
CA SER A 351 -5.13 -16.46 -14.22
C SER A 351 -5.88 -15.21 -14.67
N LEU A 352 -5.19 -14.08 -14.89
CA LEU A 352 -5.80 -12.88 -15.47
C LEU A 352 -6.22 -13.11 -16.93
N THR A 353 -5.42 -13.82 -17.73
CA THR A 353 -5.79 -14.16 -19.11
C THR A 353 -6.96 -15.13 -19.18
N ASP A 354 -6.99 -16.13 -18.31
CA ASP A 354 -8.07 -17.11 -18.23
C ASP A 354 -9.39 -16.44 -17.80
N LEU A 355 -9.31 -15.53 -16.82
CA LEU A 355 -10.44 -14.73 -16.35
C LEU A 355 -11.02 -13.86 -17.47
N ASP A 356 -10.18 -13.16 -18.22
CA ASP A 356 -10.59 -12.36 -19.36
C ASP A 356 -11.25 -13.21 -20.46
N ALA A 357 -10.65 -14.36 -20.80
CA ALA A 357 -11.22 -15.29 -21.78
C ALA A 357 -12.59 -15.81 -21.33
N TRP A 358 -12.73 -16.15 -20.04
CA TRP A 358 -14.00 -16.59 -19.47
C TRP A 358 -15.07 -15.48 -19.53
N LEU A 359 -14.72 -14.25 -19.15
CA LEU A 359 -15.64 -13.10 -19.22
C LEU A 359 -16.09 -12.82 -20.66
N CYS A 360 -15.21 -12.90 -21.65
CA CYS A 360 -15.57 -12.75 -23.06
C CYS A 360 -16.59 -13.80 -23.54
N GLN A 361 -16.52 -15.04 -23.02
CA GLN A 361 -17.43 -16.13 -23.37
C GLN A 361 -18.80 -15.99 -22.67
N HIS A 362 -18.84 -15.37 -21.48
CA HIS A 362 -20.03 -15.31 -20.62
C HIS A 362 -20.64 -13.90 -20.52
N SER A 363 -20.17 -12.91 -21.31
CA SER A 363 -20.59 -11.51 -21.26
C SER A 363 -22.12 -11.34 -21.46
N ALA A 364 -22.76 -12.18 -22.28
CA ALA A 364 -24.20 -12.13 -22.51
C ALA A 364 -25.06 -12.50 -21.30
N THR A 365 -24.51 -13.32 -20.39
CA THR A 365 -25.20 -13.76 -19.16
C THR A 365 -24.99 -12.82 -17.97
N LEU A 366 -23.94 -12.00 -18.00
CA LEU A 366 -23.59 -11.07 -16.92
C LEU A 366 -24.28 -9.73 -16.99
N THR A 367 -24.79 -9.33 -18.17
CA THR A 367 -25.53 -8.07 -18.39
C THR A 367 -26.93 -8.04 -17.74
N GLY A 368 -27.39 -9.14 -17.15
CA GLY A 368 -28.66 -9.25 -16.44
C GLY A 368 -28.61 -9.04 -14.93
N ALA A 369 -27.44 -8.83 -14.34
CA ALA A 369 -27.32 -8.58 -12.92
C ALA A 369 -27.66 -7.11 -12.59
N PRO A 370 -28.51 -6.83 -11.56
CA PRO A 370 -28.89 -5.45 -11.23
C PRO A 370 -27.67 -4.68 -10.76
N THR A 371 -27.38 -3.57 -11.41
CA THR A 371 -26.40 -2.56 -10.98
C THR A 371 -26.91 -1.91 -9.69
N LEU A 372 -26.42 -2.38 -8.55
CA LEU A 372 -26.60 -1.67 -7.28
C LEU A 372 -25.53 -0.57 -7.20
N TRP A 373 -25.87 0.61 -7.69
CA TRP A 373 -25.20 1.85 -7.33
C TRP A 373 -25.90 2.40 -6.08
N THR A 374 -25.24 2.36 -4.96
CA THR A 374 -25.54 3.26 -3.84
C THR A 374 -24.37 4.19 -3.66
N LEU A 375 -24.70 5.48 -3.72
CA LEU A 375 -23.84 6.62 -3.44
C LEU A 375 -23.23 6.57 -2.05
#